data_515d561765bd8349057f65cc3874382f
#
_entry.id   515d561765bd8349057f65cc3874382f
#
_cell.length_a   1.000
_cell.length_b   1.000
_cell.length_c   1.000
_cell.angle_alpha   90.00
_cell.angle_beta   90.00
_cell.angle_gamma   90.00
#
_symmetry.space_group_name_H-M   'P 1'
#
loop_
_entity.id
_entity.type
_entity.pdbx_description
1 polymer ?
#
loop_
_entity_poly.entity_id
_entity_poly.type
_entity_poly.pdbx_seq_one_letter_code
_entity_poly.pdbx_strand_id
1 'polypeptide(L)'
;MKIGIVVEGSYPYVSGGVSSWVHMLMQQMPMHEFEIISIMPNPKSEADYKYTLPENVTGVTTLALNQRATRKRRPEALTQEERDRIKTWMTFGQVESSIYPMLASQIGTPEQFFSSRLFYQLVTESYQEEGQAGSFIDYFWMWRSMYAPVLDLLQAELPQVDLIHSASTGYAGLIASAMKERQNIPFLLTEHGIYS
;
A
#
# COMPACT_ATOMS: atom_id res chain seq x y z
N MET A 1 13.15 -11.65 -16.90
CA MET A 1 12.52 -11.57 -15.59
C MET A 1 11.70 -10.30 -15.56
N LYS A 2 10.48 -10.37 -15.02
CA LYS A 2 9.58 -9.24 -14.89
C LYS A 2 9.69 -8.63 -13.49
N ILE A 3 10.14 -7.38 -13.42
CA ILE A 3 10.43 -6.67 -12.17
C ILE A 3 9.35 -5.61 -11.95
N GLY A 4 8.66 -5.66 -10.80
CA GLY A 4 7.78 -4.59 -10.36
C GLY A 4 8.58 -3.51 -9.64
N ILE A 5 8.46 -2.25 -10.06
CA ILE A 5 9.04 -1.11 -9.33
C ILE A 5 7.90 -0.32 -8.70
N VAL A 6 7.90 -0.23 -7.37
CA VAL A 6 6.93 0.56 -6.62
C VAL A 6 7.54 1.91 -6.26
N VAL A 7 6.85 2.97 -6.63
CA VAL A 7 7.25 4.35 -6.37
C VAL A 7 6.11 5.15 -5.78
N GLU A 8 6.43 6.15 -4.96
CA GLU A 8 5.46 7.03 -4.33
C GLU A 8 5.75 8.48 -4.73
N GLY A 9 4.72 9.20 -5.22
CA GLY A 9 4.78 10.62 -5.57
C GLY A 9 5.83 10.99 -6.61
N SER A 10 6.24 10.04 -7.48
CA SER A 10 7.39 10.23 -8.35
C SER A 10 7.16 9.71 -9.77
N TYR A 11 7.93 8.73 -10.24
CA TYR A 11 7.91 8.23 -11.61
C TYR A 11 6.56 7.58 -11.99
N PRO A 12 6.06 7.76 -13.21
CA PRO A 12 6.59 8.60 -14.30
C PRO A 12 6.03 10.04 -14.29
N TYR A 13 5.32 10.47 -13.26
CA TYR A 13 4.51 11.69 -13.22
C TYR A 13 5.23 12.93 -12.70
N VAL A 14 6.28 12.77 -11.92
CA VAL A 14 7.02 13.86 -11.29
C VAL A 14 8.50 13.73 -11.64
N SER A 15 9.12 14.81 -12.11
CA SER A 15 10.55 14.89 -12.35
C SER A 15 11.29 15.10 -11.03
N GLY A 16 12.36 14.34 -10.80
CA GLY A 16 13.16 14.42 -9.57
C GLY A 16 14.22 13.34 -9.49
N GLY A 17 15.00 13.34 -8.41
CA GLY A 17 16.12 12.42 -8.23
C GLY A 17 15.71 10.94 -8.27
N VAL A 18 14.69 10.55 -7.50
CA VAL A 18 14.18 9.19 -7.48
C VAL A 18 13.65 8.79 -8.86
N SER A 19 12.88 9.66 -9.52
CA SER A 19 12.34 9.39 -10.84
C SER A 19 13.43 9.22 -11.90
N SER A 20 14.46 10.06 -11.87
CA SER A 20 15.61 9.96 -12.78
C SER A 20 16.41 8.68 -12.53
N TRP A 21 16.59 8.30 -11.27
CA TRP A 21 17.25 7.06 -10.90
C TRP A 21 16.47 5.83 -11.38
N VAL A 22 15.16 5.78 -11.16
CA VAL A 22 14.29 4.68 -11.64
C VAL A 22 14.34 4.58 -13.16
N HIS A 23 14.26 5.72 -13.85
CA HIS A 23 14.32 5.77 -15.31
C HIS A 23 15.64 5.21 -15.84
N MET A 24 16.78 5.68 -15.27
CA MET A 24 18.12 5.20 -15.64
C MET A 24 18.31 3.72 -15.32
N LEU A 25 17.82 3.24 -14.16
CA LEU A 25 17.88 1.82 -13.78
C LEU A 25 17.26 0.93 -14.86
N MET A 26 16.05 1.26 -15.32
CA MET A 26 15.38 0.49 -16.36
C MET A 26 16.10 0.54 -17.70
N GLN A 27 16.63 1.70 -18.10
CA GLN A 27 17.41 1.84 -19.32
C GLN A 27 18.71 1.01 -19.31
N GLN A 28 19.35 0.89 -18.14
CA GLN A 28 20.60 0.12 -17.99
C GLN A 28 20.37 -1.39 -17.84
N MET A 29 19.13 -1.83 -17.75
CA MET A 29 18.75 -3.23 -17.60
C MET A 29 17.80 -3.71 -18.72
N PRO A 30 18.18 -3.57 -20.01
CA PRO A 30 17.29 -3.86 -21.15
C PRO A 30 16.90 -5.35 -21.27
N MET A 31 17.63 -6.24 -20.57
CA MET A 31 17.33 -7.69 -20.54
C MET A 31 16.17 -8.04 -19.61
N HIS A 32 15.60 -7.07 -18.85
CA HIS A 32 14.48 -7.27 -17.96
C HIS A 32 13.27 -6.47 -18.41
N GLU A 33 12.08 -6.97 -18.09
CA GLU A 33 10.80 -6.27 -18.27
C GLU A 33 10.43 -5.59 -16.96
N PHE A 34 9.83 -4.41 -17.05
CA PHE A 34 9.43 -3.64 -15.87
C PHE A 34 7.93 -3.33 -15.86
N GLU A 35 7.33 -3.52 -14.69
CA GLU A 35 6.00 -3.02 -14.35
C GLU A 35 6.14 -1.91 -13.31
N ILE A 36 5.62 -0.73 -13.61
CA ILE A 36 5.65 0.39 -12.68
C ILE A 36 4.36 0.42 -11.87
N ILE A 37 4.47 0.49 -10.55
CA ILE A 37 3.36 0.69 -9.63
C ILE A 37 3.56 2.05 -8.99
N SER A 38 2.83 3.04 -9.47
CA SER A 38 2.97 4.44 -9.03
C SER A 38 1.84 4.83 -8.08
N ILE A 39 2.19 5.18 -6.85
CA ILE A 39 1.25 5.64 -5.83
C ILE A 39 1.21 7.17 -5.89
N MET A 40 0.03 7.72 -6.15
CA MET A 40 -0.16 9.16 -6.34
C MET A 40 -1.28 9.69 -5.42
N PRO A 41 -1.23 10.94 -4.98
CA PRO A 41 -2.31 11.53 -4.20
C PRO A 41 -3.65 11.55 -4.95
N ASN A 42 -3.60 11.82 -6.26
CA ASN A 42 -4.75 11.94 -7.14
C ASN A 42 -4.61 11.02 -8.36
N PRO A 43 -5.71 10.63 -9.01
CA PRO A 43 -5.68 9.88 -10.25
C PRO A 43 -4.82 10.57 -11.32
N LYS A 44 -4.07 9.78 -12.07
CA LYS A 44 -3.18 10.20 -13.15
C LYS A 44 -3.39 9.32 -14.38
N SER A 45 -3.02 9.84 -15.54
CA SER A 45 -3.09 9.17 -16.84
C SER A 45 -1.77 9.27 -17.58
N GLU A 46 -1.65 8.57 -18.70
CA GLU A 46 -0.47 8.65 -19.56
C GLU A 46 -0.15 10.07 -20.05
N ALA A 47 -1.18 10.91 -20.23
CA ALA A 47 -1.00 12.31 -20.62
C ALA A 47 -0.23 13.14 -19.57
N ASP A 48 -0.14 12.64 -18.33
CA ASP A 48 0.58 13.31 -17.24
C ASP A 48 2.06 12.89 -17.15
N TYR A 49 2.53 11.93 -17.96
CA TYR A 49 3.90 11.44 -17.92
C TYR A 49 4.92 12.55 -18.20
N LYS A 50 5.96 12.60 -17.38
CA LYS A 50 7.12 13.51 -17.52
C LYS A 50 8.32 12.83 -18.19
N TYR A 51 8.22 11.54 -18.45
CA TYR A 51 9.24 10.72 -19.07
C TYR A 51 8.67 9.93 -20.23
N THR A 52 9.44 9.78 -21.30
CA THR A 52 9.18 8.75 -22.32
C THR A 52 9.57 7.41 -21.71
N LEU A 53 8.63 6.48 -21.62
CA LEU A 53 8.91 5.18 -21.00
C LEU A 53 9.93 4.41 -21.85
N PRO A 54 10.93 3.74 -21.22
CA PRO A 54 11.80 2.80 -21.91
C PRO A 54 10.99 1.64 -22.53
N GLU A 55 11.51 1.06 -23.64
CA GLU A 55 10.82 -0.01 -24.38
C GLU A 55 10.58 -1.27 -23.56
N ASN A 56 11.36 -1.50 -22.51
CA ASN A 56 11.25 -2.63 -21.61
C ASN A 56 10.28 -2.38 -20.44
N VAL A 57 9.57 -1.26 -20.41
CA VAL A 57 8.44 -1.03 -19.49
C VAL A 57 7.17 -1.58 -20.12
N THR A 58 6.61 -2.63 -19.54
CA THR A 58 5.44 -3.36 -20.07
C THR A 58 4.12 -2.84 -19.55
N GLY A 59 4.12 -2.07 -18.46
CA GLY A 59 2.90 -1.47 -17.92
C GLY A 59 3.16 -0.46 -16.79
N VAL A 60 2.16 0.39 -16.57
CA VAL A 60 2.10 1.34 -15.45
C VAL A 60 0.75 1.20 -14.76
N THR A 61 0.78 0.75 -13.52
CA THR A 61 -0.38 0.71 -12.63
C THR A 61 -0.34 1.92 -11.72
N THR A 62 -1.34 2.79 -11.81
CA THR A 62 -1.44 3.98 -10.94
C THR A 62 -2.46 3.76 -9.84
N LEU A 63 -2.02 3.90 -8.60
CA LEU A 63 -2.83 3.81 -7.40
C LEU A 63 -3.02 5.22 -6.84
N ALA A 64 -4.26 5.71 -6.77
CA ALA A 64 -4.55 7.02 -6.22
C ALA A 64 -5.07 6.90 -4.78
N LEU A 65 -4.43 7.62 -3.83
CA LEU A 65 -4.77 7.56 -2.40
C LEU A 65 -6.18 8.06 -2.07
N ASN A 66 -6.75 8.90 -2.93
CA ASN A 66 -8.12 9.41 -2.77
C ASN A 66 -9.16 8.67 -3.62
N GLN A 67 -8.77 7.59 -4.29
CA GLN A 67 -9.67 6.78 -5.10
C GLN A 67 -10.01 5.50 -4.35
N ARG A 68 -11.28 5.34 -4.04
CA ARG A 68 -11.79 4.17 -3.34
C ARG A 68 -11.73 2.92 -4.22
N ALA A 69 -11.38 1.80 -3.62
CA ALA A 69 -11.48 0.50 -4.28
C ALA A 69 -12.96 0.20 -4.65
N THR A 70 -13.19 -0.09 -5.92
CA THR A 70 -14.56 -0.33 -6.44
C THR A 70 -15.02 -1.78 -6.29
N ARG A 71 -14.16 -2.68 -5.82
CA ARG A 71 -14.44 -4.11 -5.71
C ARG A 71 -15.45 -4.40 -4.60
N LYS A 72 -16.54 -5.07 -4.94
CA LYS A 72 -17.46 -5.65 -3.94
C LYS A 72 -16.77 -6.85 -3.29
N ARG A 73 -16.51 -6.75 -1.99
CA ARG A 73 -15.99 -7.84 -1.15
C ARG A 73 -16.99 -8.12 -0.04
N ARG A 74 -17.09 -9.38 0.36
CA ARG A 74 -17.89 -9.74 1.55
C ARG A 74 -16.92 -9.98 2.70
N PRO A 75 -17.16 -9.39 3.87
CA PRO A 75 -16.37 -9.70 5.05
C PRO A 75 -16.57 -11.17 5.44
N GLU A 76 -15.49 -11.81 5.84
CA GLU A 76 -15.48 -13.16 6.38
C GLU A 76 -15.62 -13.13 7.91
N ALA A 77 -16.02 -14.26 8.50
CA ALA A 77 -16.03 -14.40 9.94
C ALA A 77 -14.58 -14.56 10.44
N LEU A 78 -14.09 -13.57 11.17
CA LEU A 78 -12.75 -13.58 11.74
C LEU A 78 -12.73 -14.34 13.07
N THR A 79 -11.71 -15.15 13.29
CA THR A 79 -11.39 -15.77 14.58
C THR A 79 -10.94 -14.72 15.60
N GLN A 80 -10.88 -15.07 16.88
CA GLN A 80 -10.37 -14.16 17.90
C GLN A 80 -8.90 -13.81 17.65
N GLU A 81 -8.08 -14.77 17.27
CA GLU A 81 -6.66 -14.55 16.94
C GLU A 81 -6.48 -13.56 15.79
N GLU A 82 -7.28 -13.67 14.72
CA GLU A 82 -7.23 -12.73 13.59
C GLU A 82 -7.64 -11.31 14.00
N ARG A 83 -8.62 -11.16 14.89
CA ARG A 83 -9.01 -9.87 15.45
C ARG A 83 -7.90 -9.26 16.29
N ASP A 84 -7.24 -10.07 17.12
CA ASP A 84 -6.13 -9.62 17.96
C ASP A 84 -4.92 -9.22 17.11
N ARG A 85 -4.66 -9.92 16.01
CA ARG A 85 -3.64 -9.53 15.02
C ARG A 85 -3.97 -8.20 14.34
N ILE A 86 -5.23 -7.98 13.95
CA ILE A 86 -5.67 -6.69 13.40
C ILE A 86 -5.49 -5.58 14.44
N LYS A 87 -5.88 -5.81 15.69
CA LYS A 87 -5.68 -4.86 16.79
C LYS A 87 -4.21 -4.50 16.95
N THR A 88 -3.33 -5.51 17.04
CA THR A 88 -1.88 -5.32 17.18
C THR A 88 -1.33 -4.52 16.01
N TRP A 89 -1.73 -4.82 14.78
CA TRP A 89 -1.30 -4.08 13.60
C TRP A 89 -1.78 -2.62 13.63
N MET A 90 -3.03 -2.38 14.02
CA MET A 90 -3.61 -1.04 14.10
C MET A 90 -3.04 -0.20 15.25
N THR A 91 -2.45 -0.83 16.29
CA THR A 91 -1.75 -0.15 17.39
C THR A 91 -0.24 -0.09 17.20
N PHE A 92 0.23 -0.24 15.95
CA PHE A 92 1.67 -0.23 15.59
C PHE A 92 2.51 -1.31 16.28
N GLY A 93 1.86 -2.36 16.78
CA GLY A 93 2.57 -3.53 17.29
C GLY A 93 3.22 -4.35 16.17
N GLN A 94 4.16 -5.19 16.53
CA GLN A 94 4.81 -6.09 15.59
C GLN A 94 3.85 -7.22 15.20
N VAL A 95 3.60 -7.35 13.90
CA VAL A 95 2.83 -8.45 13.31
C VAL A 95 3.60 -9.02 12.12
N GLU A 96 3.37 -10.28 11.84
CA GLU A 96 3.91 -10.92 10.64
C GLU A 96 3.25 -10.34 9.38
N SER A 97 4.00 -10.25 8.30
CA SER A 97 3.53 -9.74 7.00
C SER A 97 2.38 -10.57 6.38
N SER A 98 2.17 -11.80 6.87
CA SER A 98 0.99 -12.63 6.57
C SER A 98 -0.35 -11.97 6.91
N ILE A 99 -0.37 -10.85 7.66
CA ILE A 99 -1.57 -10.04 7.88
C ILE A 99 -2.06 -9.35 6.60
N TYR A 100 -1.17 -8.99 5.67
CA TYR A 100 -1.56 -8.25 4.47
C TYR A 100 -2.52 -9.00 3.54
N PRO A 101 -2.34 -10.30 3.23
CA PRO A 101 -3.35 -11.07 2.51
C PRO A 101 -4.71 -11.08 3.22
N MET A 102 -4.75 -11.17 4.54
CA MET A 102 -5.97 -11.16 5.34
C MET A 102 -6.70 -9.80 5.21
N LEU A 103 -5.99 -8.69 5.42
CA LEU A 103 -6.52 -7.34 5.25
C LEU A 103 -6.99 -7.07 3.80
N ALA A 104 -6.31 -7.69 2.83
CA ALA A 104 -6.68 -7.55 1.43
C ALA A 104 -7.94 -8.31 1.04
N SER A 105 -8.33 -9.40 1.73
CA SER A 105 -9.39 -10.30 1.27
C SER A 105 -10.53 -10.54 2.27
N GLN A 106 -10.28 -10.56 3.58
CA GLN A 106 -11.24 -11.08 4.57
C GLN A 106 -12.07 -10.00 5.29
N ILE A 107 -11.57 -8.77 5.39
CA ILE A 107 -12.24 -7.70 6.16
C ILE A 107 -13.40 -7.00 5.43
N GLY A 108 -13.72 -7.44 4.22
CA GLY A 108 -14.67 -6.74 3.33
C GLY A 108 -14.03 -5.52 2.66
N THR A 109 -14.85 -4.58 2.19
CA THR A 109 -14.32 -3.30 1.68
C THR A 109 -13.85 -2.41 2.85
N PRO A 110 -12.95 -1.42 2.61
CA PRO A 110 -12.57 -0.48 3.66
C PRO A 110 -13.79 0.19 4.33
N GLU A 111 -14.81 0.55 3.56
CA GLU A 111 -16.04 1.16 4.10
C GLU A 111 -16.82 0.20 4.99
N GLN A 112 -16.94 -1.08 4.59
CA GLN A 112 -17.58 -2.11 5.41
C GLN A 112 -16.80 -2.33 6.70
N PHE A 113 -15.47 -2.37 6.63
CA PHE A 113 -14.62 -2.50 7.80
C PHE A 113 -14.79 -1.33 8.77
N PHE A 114 -14.69 -0.08 8.29
CA PHE A 114 -14.85 1.11 9.12
C PHE A 114 -16.28 1.32 9.68
N SER A 115 -17.28 0.69 9.07
CA SER A 115 -18.67 0.68 9.57
C SER A 115 -18.96 -0.55 10.43
N SER A 116 -18.00 -1.44 10.64
CA SER A 116 -18.19 -2.68 11.37
C SER A 116 -18.13 -2.49 12.88
N ARG A 117 -18.79 -3.41 13.61
CA ARG A 117 -18.67 -3.51 15.06
C ARG A 117 -17.23 -3.76 15.50
N LEU A 118 -16.44 -4.52 14.70
CA LEU A 118 -15.06 -4.81 14.99
C LEU A 118 -14.22 -3.52 15.04
N PHE A 119 -14.28 -2.69 14.01
CA PHE A 119 -13.54 -1.43 13.98
C PHE A 119 -13.92 -0.52 15.15
N TYR A 120 -15.22 -0.38 15.42
CA TYR A 120 -15.70 0.41 16.56
C TYR A 120 -15.14 -0.11 17.90
N GLN A 121 -15.14 -1.41 18.11
CA GLN A 121 -14.58 -2.03 19.33
C GLN A 121 -13.07 -1.77 19.43
N LEU A 122 -12.30 -1.99 18.36
CA LEU A 122 -10.86 -1.75 18.35
C LEU A 122 -10.51 -0.30 18.71
N VAL A 123 -11.20 0.67 18.09
CA VAL A 123 -10.96 2.09 18.36
C VAL A 123 -11.38 2.45 19.80
N THR A 124 -12.48 1.90 20.30
CA THR A 124 -12.95 2.15 21.67
C THR A 124 -11.98 1.62 22.72
N GLU A 125 -11.49 0.39 22.53
CA GLU A 125 -10.52 -0.24 23.40
C GLU A 125 -9.20 0.55 23.42
N SER A 126 -8.67 0.89 22.24
CA SER A 126 -7.43 1.68 22.13
C SER A 126 -7.57 3.06 22.77
N TYR A 127 -8.72 3.74 22.58
CA TYR A 127 -9.00 5.03 23.21
C TYR A 127 -8.98 4.94 24.75
N GLN A 128 -9.55 3.86 25.30
CA GLN A 128 -9.56 3.63 26.74
C GLN A 128 -8.17 3.26 27.31
N GLU A 129 -7.42 2.42 26.58
CA GLU A 129 -6.07 1.97 26.98
C GLU A 129 -5.05 3.13 26.97
N GLU A 130 -5.14 4.02 25.99
CA GLU A 130 -4.24 5.17 25.89
C GLU A 130 -4.57 6.32 26.85
N GLY A 131 -5.70 6.26 27.56
CA GLY A 131 -6.12 7.27 28.53
C GLY A 131 -6.30 8.66 27.90
N GLN A 132 -6.74 8.76 26.68
CA GLN A 132 -6.78 9.97 25.88
C GLN A 132 -7.64 11.08 26.52
N ALA A 133 -7.06 12.24 26.69
CA ALA A 133 -7.75 13.46 27.11
C ALA A 133 -8.24 14.22 25.86
N GLY A 134 -9.29 13.75 25.20
CA GLY A 134 -9.82 14.37 23.99
C GLY A 134 -11.17 13.82 23.57
N SER A 135 -11.66 14.30 22.43
CA SER A 135 -12.92 13.82 21.86
C SER A 135 -12.75 12.41 21.28
N PHE A 136 -13.56 11.45 21.71
CA PHE A 136 -13.64 10.12 21.08
C PHE A 136 -13.98 10.22 19.58
N ILE A 137 -14.81 11.18 19.21
CA ILE A 137 -15.19 11.39 17.81
C ILE A 137 -13.96 11.76 16.96
N ASP A 138 -13.14 12.67 17.45
CA ASP A 138 -11.92 13.07 16.73
C ASP A 138 -10.92 11.92 16.64
N TYR A 139 -10.77 11.15 17.73
CA TYR A 139 -9.94 9.95 17.76
C TYR A 139 -10.42 8.90 16.75
N PHE A 140 -11.71 8.64 16.68
CA PHE A 140 -12.31 7.72 15.71
C PHE A 140 -12.06 8.13 14.27
N TRP A 141 -12.25 9.42 13.95
CA TRP A 141 -12.01 9.92 12.61
C TRP A 141 -10.53 9.96 12.23
N MET A 142 -9.65 10.22 13.19
CA MET A 142 -8.20 10.13 13.00
C MET A 142 -7.81 8.70 12.59
N TRP A 143 -8.25 7.70 13.32
CA TRP A 143 -7.99 6.29 12.99
C TRP A 143 -8.48 5.93 11.59
N ARG A 144 -9.72 6.28 11.30
CA ARG A 144 -10.29 6.03 9.97
C ARG A 144 -9.46 6.71 8.87
N SER A 145 -9.09 7.96 9.03
CA SER A 145 -8.32 8.72 8.03
C SER A 145 -6.93 8.15 7.81
N MET A 146 -6.31 7.62 8.85
CA MET A 146 -4.98 7.03 8.79
C MET A 146 -4.99 5.67 8.06
N TYR A 147 -5.98 4.82 8.34
CA TYR A 147 -6.04 3.47 7.77
C TYR A 147 -6.79 3.36 6.44
N ALA A 148 -7.62 4.34 6.06
CA ALA A 148 -8.37 4.28 4.82
C ALA A 148 -7.46 4.12 3.58
N PRO A 149 -6.45 4.97 3.34
CA PRO A 149 -5.58 4.81 2.19
C PRO A 149 -4.77 3.51 2.24
N VAL A 150 -4.39 3.05 3.43
CA VAL A 150 -3.66 1.78 3.60
C VAL A 150 -4.51 0.59 3.14
N LEU A 151 -5.77 0.51 3.59
CA LEU A 151 -6.68 -0.58 3.20
C LEU A 151 -7.08 -0.51 1.72
N ASP A 152 -7.29 0.68 1.17
CA ASP A 152 -7.54 0.85 -0.26
C ASP A 152 -6.37 0.34 -1.10
N LEU A 153 -5.14 0.68 -0.73
CA LEU A 153 -3.91 0.20 -1.39
C LEU A 153 -3.74 -1.32 -1.28
N LEU A 154 -3.92 -1.89 -0.08
CA LEU A 154 -3.80 -3.34 0.13
C LEU A 154 -4.84 -4.14 -0.67
N GLN A 155 -5.98 -3.54 -0.99
CA GLN A 155 -7.05 -4.15 -1.77
C GLN A 155 -6.97 -3.87 -3.27
N ALA A 156 -6.01 -3.09 -3.72
CA ALA A 156 -5.81 -2.78 -5.13
C ALA A 156 -5.45 -4.02 -5.96
N GLU A 157 -5.76 -3.97 -7.25
CA GLU A 157 -5.26 -4.94 -8.22
C GLU A 157 -3.82 -4.57 -8.59
N LEU A 158 -2.94 -5.56 -8.47
CA LEU A 158 -1.52 -5.39 -8.70
C LEU A 158 -1.05 -6.38 -9.77
N PRO A 159 -0.08 -5.98 -10.62
CA PRO A 159 0.46 -6.85 -11.65
C PRO A 159 1.18 -8.06 -11.06
N GLN A 160 1.27 -9.13 -11.85
CA GLN A 160 2.11 -10.29 -11.52
C GLN A 160 3.53 -10.01 -11.98
N VAL A 161 4.49 -10.22 -11.07
CA VAL A 161 5.91 -9.98 -11.32
C VAL A 161 6.77 -11.08 -10.68
N ASP A 162 8.03 -11.19 -11.09
CA ASP A 162 8.96 -12.18 -10.55
C ASP A 162 9.75 -11.66 -9.35
N LEU A 163 9.88 -10.33 -9.24
CA LEU A 163 10.54 -9.62 -8.16
C LEU A 163 9.87 -8.26 -7.97
N ILE A 164 9.74 -7.82 -6.71
CA ILE A 164 9.26 -6.48 -6.40
C ILE A 164 10.36 -5.62 -5.79
N HIS A 165 10.54 -4.42 -6.33
CA HIS A 165 11.51 -3.45 -5.86
C HIS A 165 10.81 -2.15 -5.43
N SER A 166 10.89 -1.82 -4.16
CA SER A 166 10.39 -0.55 -3.62
C SER A 166 11.50 0.50 -3.60
N ALA A 167 11.19 1.70 -4.10
CA ALA A 167 12.11 2.85 -4.08
C ALA A 167 11.97 3.70 -2.79
N SER A 168 11.13 3.28 -1.82
CA SER A 168 10.96 3.95 -0.52
C SER A 168 10.26 3.04 0.47
N THR A 169 10.30 3.41 1.78
CA THR A 169 9.64 2.66 2.85
C THR A 169 8.14 2.93 2.95
N GLY A 170 7.63 4.12 2.77
CA GLY A 170 6.25 4.55 2.95
C GLY A 170 5.16 3.61 2.40
N TYR A 171 4.19 4.13 1.67
CA TYR A 171 3.16 3.31 1.00
C TYR A 171 3.76 2.35 -0.03
N ALA A 172 4.88 2.74 -0.66
CA ALA A 172 5.57 1.87 -1.61
C ALA A 172 6.12 0.61 -0.93
N GLY A 173 6.74 0.74 0.25
CA GLY A 173 7.20 -0.40 1.05
C GLY A 173 6.06 -1.29 1.53
N LEU A 174 4.92 -0.71 1.90
CA LEU A 174 3.72 -1.45 2.28
C LEU A 174 3.21 -2.33 1.13
N ILE A 175 3.06 -1.76 -0.06
CA ILE A 175 2.61 -2.48 -1.27
C ILE A 175 3.60 -3.57 -1.66
N ALA A 176 4.90 -3.27 -1.63
CA ALA A 176 5.94 -4.26 -1.95
C ALA A 176 5.92 -5.44 -0.96
N SER A 177 5.75 -5.18 0.35
CA SER A 177 5.61 -6.21 1.37
C SER A 177 4.35 -7.06 1.15
N ALA A 178 3.23 -6.44 0.82
CA ALA A 178 1.99 -7.15 0.52
C ALA A 178 2.10 -8.01 -0.75
N MET A 179 2.78 -7.53 -1.80
CA MET A 179 3.04 -8.31 -3.03
C MET A 179 3.95 -9.49 -2.76
N LYS A 180 5.03 -9.28 -2.00
CA LYS A 180 5.92 -10.36 -1.57
C LYS A 180 5.14 -11.53 -0.97
N GLU A 181 4.24 -11.25 -0.02
CA GLU A 181 3.44 -12.29 0.64
C GLU A 181 2.39 -12.91 -0.29
N ARG A 182 1.70 -12.09 -1.09
CA ARG A 182 0.61 -12.57 -1.97
C ARG A 182 1.10 -13.38 -3.16
N GLN A 183 2.27 -13.05 -3.69
CA GLN A 183 2.83 -13.66 -4.90
C GLN A 183 4.01 -14.60 -4.59
N ASN A 184 4.48 -14.65 -3.34
CA ASN A 184 5.65 -15.41 -2.89
C ASN A 184 6.90 -15.11 -3.72
N ILE A 185 7.22 -13.81 -3.87
CA ILE A 185 8.31 -13.30 -4.69
C ILE A 185 9.37 -12.58 -3.83
N PRO A 186 10.62 -12.45 -4.31
CA PRO A 186 11.64 -11.64 -3.66
C PRO A 186 11.24 -10.17 -3.57
N PHE A 187 11.64 -9.52 -2.47
CA PHE A 187 11.45 -8.09 -2.23
C PHE A 187 12.80 -7.40 -2.06
N LEU A 188 13.02 -6.33 -2.81
CA LEU A 188 14.17 -5.45 -2.72
C LEU A 188 13.71 -4.06 -2.31
N LEU A 189 14.43 -3.43 -1.38
CA LEU A 189 14.20 -2.07 -0.93
C LEU A 189 15.42 -1.21 -1.23
N THR A 190 15.20 -0.06 -1.88
CA THR A 190 16.19 1.01 -1.97
C THR A 190 15.66 2.24 -1.25
N GLU A 191 16.35 2.67 -0.20
CA GLU A 191 15.99 3.87 0.56
C GLU A 191 16.80 5.07 0.06
N HIS A 192 16.13 6.09 -0.45
CA HIS A 192 16.75 7.31 -0.98
C HIS A 192 16.90 8.44 0.05
N GLY A 193 16.33 8.28 1.23
CA GLY A 193 16.44 9.23 2.33
C GLY A 193 16.20 8.55 3.66
N ILE A 194 17.19 8.61 4.54
CA ILE A 194 17.04 8.16 5.93
C ILE A 194 16.73 9.41 6.77
N TYR A 195 15.52 9.50 7.28
CA TYR A 195 15.16 10.54 8.24
C TYR A 195 15.57 10.05 9.62
N SER A 196 16.65 10.61 10.15
CA SER A 196 17.14 10.39 11.52
C SER A 196 16.55 11.43 12.47
#